data_b4ec2a018e96387da3eb76d0e4876dfb
#
_entry.id   b4ec2a018e96387da3eb76d0e4876dfb
#
_cell.length_a   1.000
_cell.length_b   1.000
_cell.length_c   1.000
_cell.angle_alpha   90.00
_cell.angle_beta   90.00
_cell.angle_gamma   90.00
#
_symmetry.space_group_name_H-M   'P 1'
#
loop_
_entity.id
_entity.type
_entity.pdbx_description
1 polymer ?
#
loop_
_entity_poly.entity_id
_entity_poly.type
_entity_poly.pdbx_seq_one_letter_code
_entity_poly.pdbx_strand_id
1 'polypeptide(L)'
;MSHPPGLYVLFFTELWERYSFYSMVAILALYMNEALHFDVAHVGQIYGAYTAGVYVMPVAGGFIADRFLGFNRSIIVGGVLMMLGHLALGVEALPFFYSGLVLLACGSGLLKPNISTLVGNLYRDRPSLRDQGFNIYYMGVNIGAFMAQVAVSVLRARYGWSIAFMSAAVAMLFSLVTFIAFNRHVAAAAKKVDDTSAEVKTLARSEVRARVITLFAIFGISLVFWLAFYQIFYTFSFWARDSTATSWPPERFQTFESLGVILLSPVLVAIWVWLQRRNAEPSTPVKMLIGVGLVAGAFAMLAYAGSIGGDTGRVSAQWLIWANVIIALGEIALSPMGMSLVNRLAPPNLRGLMMGGWFASLGLGGYLSGSIGRYWDTMPHSRFFLMVVGILLVVAVPLSLMTPQIKRTIARSNI
;
A
#
# COMPACT_ATOMS: atom_id res chain seq x y z
N MET A 1 -19.87 21.40 12.10
CA MET A 1 -19.15 22.06 10.96
C MET A 1 -19.05 21.03 9.82
N SER A 2 -19.42 21.41 8.60
CA SER A 2 -19.39 20.50 7.44
C SER A 2 -18.00 20.47 6.80
N HIS A 3 -17.59 19.33 6.24
CA HIS A 3 -16.38 19.20 5.44
C HIS A 3 -16.49 20.02 4.13
N PRO A 4 -15.36 20.51 3.58
CA PRO A 4 -15.38 21.22 2.30
C PRO A 4 -15.83 20.31 1.16
N PRO A 5 -16.65 20.79 0.20
CA PRO A 5 -17.13 19.96 -0.92
C PRO A 5 -16.03 19.32 -1.75
N GLY A 6 -14.85 19.97 -1.84
CA GLY A 6 -13.67 19.41 -2.49
C GLY A 6 -13.22 18.08 -1.92
N LEU A 7 -13.47 17.78 -0.65
CA LEU A 7 -13.16 16.47 -0.06
C LEU A 7 -13.87 15.34 -0.79
N TYR A 8 -15.15 15.50 -1.09
CA TYR A 8 -15.93 14.45 -1.77
C TYR A 8 -15.47 14.27 -3.23
N VAL A 9 -15.04 15.36 -3.89
CA VAL A 9 -14.44 15.27 -5.22
C VAL A 9 -13.17 14.42 -5.16
N LEU A 10 -12.27 14.71 -4.21
CA LEU A 10 -11.03 13.95 -4.05
C LEU A 10 -11.28 12.51 -3.57
N PHE A 11 -12.29 12.30 -2.72
CA PHE A 11 -12.72 10.96 -2.29
C PHE A 11 -13.13 10.08 -3.49
N PHE A 12 -14.04 10.57 -4.34
CA PHE A 12 -14.50 9.78 -5.50
C PHE A 12 -13.40 9.63 -6.57
N THR A 13 -12.58 10.66 -6.78
CA THR A 13 -11.41 10.58 -7.67
C THR A 13 -10.46 9.47 -7.22
N GLU A 14 -10.12 9.44 -5.93
CA GLU A 14 -9.25 8.41 -5.36
C GLU A 14 -9.91 7.04 -5.36
N LEU A 15 -11.19 6.93 -5.01
CA LEU A 15 -11.92 5.67 -5.02
C LEU A 15 -11.81 4.97 -6.38
N TRP A 16 -12.07 5.68 -7.47
CA TRP A 16 -12.00 5.13 -8.82
C TRP A 16 -10.56 4.86 -9.27
N GLU A 17 -9.63 5.71 -8.87
CA GLU A 17 -8.20 5.48 -9.12
C GLU A 17 -7.72 4.23 -8.36
N ARG A 18 -8.10 4.06 -7.10
CA ARG A 18 -7.78 2.86 -6.33
C ARG A 18 -8.44 1.60 -6.90
N TYR A 19 -9.70 1.70 -7.34
CA TYR A 19 -10.31 0.61 -8.10
C TYR A 19 -9.44 0.21 -9.29
N SER A 20 -8.98 1.16 -10.10
CA SER A 20 -8.18 0.87 -11.28
C SER A 20 -6.85 0.19 -10.92
N PHE A 21 -6.16 0.70 -9.91
CA PHE A 21 -4.89 0.17 -9.45
C PHE A 21 -5.03 -1.26 -8.90
N TYR A 22 -5.95 -1.48 -7.96
CA TYR A 22 -6.13 -2.80 -7.34
C TYR A 22 -6.74 -3.83 -8.28
N SER A 23 -7.56 -3.45 -9.25
CA SER A 23 -8.03 -4.35 -10.32
C SER A 23 -6.86 -4.93 -11.10
N MET A 24 -5.90 -4.11 -11.48
CA MET A 24 -4.74 -4.54 -12.23
C MET A 24 -3.78 -5.38 -11.36
N VAL A 25 -3.42 -4.89 -10.17
CA VAL A 25 -2.46 -5.58 -9.28
C VAL A 25 -2.98 -6.96 -8.87
N ALA A 26 -4.29 -7.10 -8.67
CA ALA A 26 -4.91 -8.36 -8.27
C ALA A 26 -4.70 -9.49 -9.28
N ILE A 27 -4.66 -9.18 -10.57
CA ILE A 27 -4.56 -10.18 -11.64
C ILE A 27 -3.21 -10.19 -12.36
N LEU A 28 -2.34 -9.20 -12.09
CA LEU A 28 -1.09 -9.00 -12.83
C LEU A 28 -0.17 -10.23 -12.81
N ALA A 29 0.05 -10.81 -11.63
CA ALA A 29 0.91 -11.98 -11.48
C ALA A 29 0.36 -13.22 -12.22
N LEU A 30 -0.94 -13.45 -12.10
CA LEU A 30 -1.62 -14.53 -12.81
C LEU A 30 -1.59 -14.31 -14.32
N TYR A 31 -1.83 -13.08 -14.80
CA TYR A 31 -1.75 -12.73 -16.23
C TYR A 31 -0.37 -13.02 -16.81
N MET A 32 0.68 -12.59 -16.12
CA MET A 32 2.06 -12.87 -16.56
C MET A 32 2.36 -14.36 -16.66
N ASN A 33 1.88 -15.15 -15.71
CA ASN A 33 2.13 -16.59 -15.68
C ASN A 33 1.22 -17.38 -16.64
N GLU A 34 -0.10 -17.08 -16.65
CA GLU A 34 -1.08 -17.87 -17.40
C GLU A 34 -1.22 -17.44 -18.87
N ALA A 35 -1.18 -16.12 -19.15
CA ALA A 35 -1.39 -15.59 -20.51
C ALA A 35 -0.07 -15.30 -21.23
N LEU A 36 0.95 -14.77 -20.53
CA LEU A 36 2.26 -14.49 -21.13
C LEU A 36 3.25 -15.65 -20.97
N HIS A 37 2.87 -16.72 -20.23
CA HIS A 37 3.69 -17.91 -19.99
C HIS A 37 5.07 -17.63 -19.37
N PHE A 38 5.16 -16.58 -18.55
CA PHE A 38 6.38 -16.29 -17.81
C PHE A 38 6.49 -17.25 -16.62
N ASP A 39 7.72 -17.74 -16.37
CA ASP A 39 7.99 -18.51 -15.14
C ASP A 39 7.82 -17.61 -13.90
N VAL A 40 7.62 -18.24 -12.73
CA VAL A 40 7.34 -17.53 -11.49
C VAL A 40 8.48 -16.59 -11.10
N ALA A 41 9.74 -16.92 -11.40
CA ALA A 41 10.88 -16.07 -11.10
C ALA A 41 10.85 -14.78 -11.93
N HIS A 42 10.53 -14.87 -13.22
CA HIS A 42 10.38 -13.71 -14.11
C HIS A 42 9.18 -12.85 -13.74
N VAL A 43 8.04 -13.47 -13.41
CA VAL A 43 6.87 -12.78 -12.84
C VAL A 43 7.27 -11.97 -11.61
N GLY A 44 8.03 -12.56 -10.68
CA GLY A 44 8.49 -11.88 -9.48
C GLY A 44 9.39 -10.67 -9.77
N GLN A 45 10.30 -10.79 -10.74
CA GLN A 45 11.18 -9.68 -11.15
C GLN A 45 10.37 -8.48 -11.69
N ILE A 46 9.43 -8.74 -12.60
CA ILE A 46 8.58 -7.69 -13.19
C ILE A 46 7.68 -7.08 -12.13
N TYR A 47 7.01 -7.92 -11.34
CA TYR A 47 6.11 -7.47 -10.27
C TYR A 47 6.84 -6.60 -9.24
N GLY A 48 8.02 -7.05 -8.80
CA GLY A 48 8.86 -6.32 -7.86
C GLY A 48 9.37 -5.00 -8.45
N ALA A 49 9.85 -4.99 -9.69
CA ALA A 49 10.31 -3.79 -10.37
C ALA A 49 9.17 -2.77 -10.57
N TYR A 50 7.99 -3.24 -10.98
CA TYR A 50 6.78 -2.41 -11.11
C TYR A 50 6.39 -1.78 -9.77
N THR A 51 6.32 -2.59 -8.70
CA THR A 51 5.97 -2.11 -7.36
C THR A 51 6.97 -1.07 -6.87
N ALA A 52 8.27 -1.32 -7.01
CA ALA A 52 9.30 -0.33 -6.69
C ALA A 52 9.11 0.98 -7.49
N GLY A 53 8.84 0.87 -8.78
CA GLY A 53 8.57 2.00 -9.66
C GLY A 53 7.42 2.87 -9.18
N VAL A 54 6.30 2.26 -8.81
CA VAL A 54 5.10 2.96 -8.30
C VAL A 54 5.39 3.77 -7.03
N TYR A 55 6.34 3.35 -6.19
CA TYR A 55 6.72 4.07 -4.98
C TYR A 55 7.89 5.05 -5.15
N VAL A 56 8.70 4.90 -6.20
CA VAL A 56 9.79 5.83 -6.53
C VAL A 56 9.28 6.99 -7.39
N MET A 57 8.42 6.73 -8.35
CA MET A 57 7.88 7.73 -9.29
C MET A 57 7.15 8.91 -8.60
N PRO A 58 6.49 8.79 -7.44
CA PRO A 58 5.93 9.93 -6.70
C PRO A 58 6.95 11.02 -6.36
N VAL A 59 8.22 10.68 -6.17
CA VAL A 59 9.28 11.67 -5.92
C VAL A 59 9.48 12.55 -7.16
N ALA A 60 9.60 11.94 -8.33
CA ALA A 60 9.71 12.65 -9.60
C ALA A 60 8.42 13.41 -9.94
N GLY A 61 7.25 12.79 -9.72
CA GLY A 61 5.95 13.38 -9.99
C GLY A 61 5.65 14.60 -9.12
N GLY A 62 6.00 14.55 -7.84
CA GLY A 62 5.90 15.72 -6.95
C GLY A 62 6.81 16.85 -7.41
N PHE A 63 8.07 16.57 -7.77
CA PHE A 63 8.99 17.57 -8.31
C PHE A 63 8.47 18.21 -9.61
N ILE A 64 7.93 17.40 -10.54
CA ILE A 64 7.35 17.89 -11.80
C ILE A 64 6.13 18.77 -11.52
N ALA A 65 5.28 18.37 -10.58
CA ALA A 65 4.12 19.16 -10.19
C ALA A 65 4.53 20.50 -9.58
N ASP A 66 5.52 20.47 -8.70
CA ASP A 66 5.98 21.67 -8.02
C ASP A 66 6.63 22.68 -8.94
N ARG A 67 7.37 22.23 -9.95
CA ARG A 67 8.19 23.13 -10.78
C ARG A 67 7.58 23.47 -12.13
N PHE A 68 6.77 22.58 -12.73
CA PHE A 68 6.35 22.70 -14.13
C PHE A 68 4.82 22.71 -14.33
N LEU A 69 4.10 21.74 -13.77
CA LEU A 69 2.71 21.51 -14.14
C LEU A 69 1.68 22.08 -13.14
N GLY A 70 2.05 22.20 -11.86
CA GLY A 70 1.10 22.43 -10.78
C GLY A 70 0.25 21.18 -10.46
N PHE A 71 -0.42 21.20 -9.31
CA PHE A 71 -1.15 20.02 -8.78
C PHE A 71 -2.24 19.50 -9.73
N ASN A 72 -3.12 20.39 -10.21
CA ASN A 72 -4.27 19.99 -11.04
C ASN A 72 -3.87 19.33 -12.37
N ARG A 73 -2.90 19.93 -13.07
CA ARG A 73 -2.44 19.38 -14.35
C ARG A 73 -1.70 18.07 -14.15
N SER A 74 -0.92 17.93 -13.08
CA SER A 74 -0.22 16.69 -12.74
C SER A 74 -1.20 15.56 -12.46
N ILE A 75 -2.30 15.82 -11.75
CA ILE A 75 -3.36 14.83 -11.51
C ILE A 75 -4.03 14.40 -12.83
N ILE A 76 -4.36 15.35 -13.70
CA ILE A 76 -5.01 15.04 -14.98
C ILE A 76 -4.07 14.24 -15.89
N VAL A 77 -2.82 14.70 -16.08
CA VAL A 77 -1.83 13.99 -16.92
C VAL A 77 -1.55 12.61 -16.35
N GLY A 78 -1.36 12.51 -15.03
CA GLY A 78 -1.16 11.23 -14.35
C GLY A 78 -2.32 10.26 -14.57
N GLY A 79 -3.56 10.76 -14.43
CA GLY A 79 -4.77 9.96 -14.66
C GLY A 79 -4.91 9.50 -16.12
N VAL A 80 -4.57 10.36 -17.09
CA VAL A 80 -4.57 9.99 -18.53
C VAL A 80 -3.51 8.91 -18.80
N LEU A 81 -2.30 9.05 -18.28
CA LEU A 81 -1.26 8.03 -18.42
C LEU A 81 -1.69 6.68 -17.82
N MET A 82 -2.32 6.70 -16.63
CA MET A 82 -2.83 5.46 -16.03
C MET A 82 -3.94 4.84 -16.87
N MET A 83 -4.88 5.62 -17.39
CA MET A 83 -5.95 5.14 -18.27
C MET A 83 -5.35 4.48 -19.52
N LEU A 84 -4.41 5.14 -20.19
CA LEU A 84 -3.72 4.58 -21.37
C LEU A 84 -2.91 3.32 -21.00
N GLY A 85 -2.30 3.28 -19.83
CA GLY A 85 -1.60 2.11 -19.32
C GLY A 85 -2.52 0.89 -19.15
N HIS A 86 -3.73 1.08 -18.59
CA HIS A 86 -4.70 0.01 -18.46
C HIS A 86 -5.27 -0.43 -19.83
N LEU A 87 -5.50 0.50 -20.75
CA LEU A 87 -5.89 0.16 -22.13
C LEU A 87 -4.79 -0.65 -22.83
N ALA A 88 -3.53 -0.28 -22.64
CA ALA A 88 -2.40 -1.02 -23.20
C ALA A 88 -2.32 -2.46 -22.64
N LEU A 89 -2.52 -2.65 -21.34
CA LEU A 89 -2.60 -4.00 -20.73
C LEU A 89 -3.76 -4.83 -21.29
N GLY A 90 -4.84 -4.19 -21.71
CA GLY A 90 -5.98 -4.85 -22.37
C GLY A 90 -5.67 -5.36 -23.79
N VAL A 91 -4.56 -4.93 -24.38
CA VAL A 91 -4.06 -5.45 -25.66
C VAL A 91 -3.07 -6.57 -25.37
N GLU A 92 -3.46 -7.81 -25.51
CA GLU A 92 -2.69 -9.01 -25.13
C GLU A 92 -1.43 -9.20 -26.00
N ALA A 93 -0.50 -8.21 -25.95
CA ALA A 93 0.77 -8.24 -26.68
C ALA A 93 1.92 -7.65 -25.83
N LEU A 94 3.10 -8.27 -25.90
CA LEU A 94 4.25 -7.93 -25.05
C LEU A 94 4.66 -6.44 -25.09
N PRO A 95 4.74 -5.75 -26.24
CA PRO A 95 5.10 -4.34 -26.26
C PRO A 95 4.11 -3.47 -25.47
N PHE A 96 2.80 -3.78 -25.59
CA PHE A 96 1.74 -3.08 -24.87
C PHE A 96 1.76 -3.42 -23.37
N PHE A 97 2.10 -4.64 -23.01
CA PHE A 97 2.28 -5.04 -21.62
C PHE A 97 3.35 -4.19 -20.91
N TYR A 98 4.57 -4.14 -21.44
CA TYR A 98 5.65 -3.36 -20.83
C TYR A 98 5.39 -1.85 -20.86
N SER A 99 4.90 -1.32 -21.98
CA SER A 99 4.54 0.09 -22.06
C SER A 99 3.41 0.45 -21.11
N GLY A 100 2.43 -0.44 -20.92
CA GLY A 100 1.35 -0.30 -19.96
C GLY A 100 1.87 -0.15 -18.54
N LEU A 101 2.77 -1.02 -18.10
CA LEU A 101 3.37 -0.94 -16.75
C LEU A 101 4.15 0.37 -16.53
N VAL A 102 4.91 0.82 -17.54
CA VAL A 102 5.64 2.10 -17.47
C VAL A 102 4.66 3.28 -17.37
N LEU A 103 3.62 3.31 -18.21
CA LEU A 103 2.60 4.35 -18.18
C LEU A 103 1.89 4.40 -16.83
N LEU A 104 1.56 3.23 -16.25
CA LEU A 104 0.94 3.12 -14.93
C LEU A 104 1.84 3.66 -13.82
N ALA A 105 3.11 3.29 -13.80
CA ALA A 105 4.07 3.77 -12.81
C ALA A 105 4.28 5.29 -12.90
N CYS A 106 4.48 5.83 -14.11
CA CYS A 106 4.63 7.27 -14.34
C CYS A 106 3.35 8.04 -13.99
N GLY A 107 2.19 7.52 -14.39
CA GLY A 107 0.89 8.12 -14.13
C GLY A 107 0.57 8.17 -12.64
N SER A 108 0.75 7.06 -11.93
CA SER A 108 0.59 6.98 -10.47
C SER A 108 1.54 7.93 -9.75
N GLY A 109 2.79 8.06 -10.24
CA GLY A 109 3.75 9.00 -9.72
C GLY A 109 3.30 10.46 -9.79
N LEU A 110 2.66 10.85 -10.90
CA LEU A 110 2.13 12.22 -11.08
C LEU A 110 0.81 12.44 -10.31
N LEU A 111 -0.05 11.45 -10.17
CA LEU A 111 -1.37 11.62 -9.58
C LEU A 111 -1.31 11.56 -8.05
N LYS A 112 -0.74 10.48 -7.51
CA LYS A 112 -0.86 10.09 -6.09
C LYS A 112 -0.33 11.12 -5.07
N PRO A 113 0.88 11.69 -5.22
CA PRO A 113 1.37 12.67 -4.26
C PRO A 113 0.56 13.97 -4.33
N ASN A 114 0.09 14.35 -5.50
CA ASN A 114 -0.59 15.62 -5.73
C ASN A 114 -2.03 15.63 -5.22
N ILE A 115 -2.77 14.51 -5.37
CA ILE A 115 -4.12 14.40 -4.82
C ILE A 115 -4.09 14.42 -3.28
N SER A 116 -3.15 13.72 -2.66
CA SER A 116 -2.97 13.73 -1.20
C SER A 116 -2.61 15.13 -0.68
N THR A 117 -1.80 15.88 -1.42
CA THR A 117 -1.47 17.28 -1.09
C THR A 117 -2.71 18.16 -1.16
N LEU A 118 -3.57 17.99 -2.16
CA LEU A 118 -4.81 18.74 -2.26
C LEU A 118 -5.76 18.47 -1.09
N VAL A 119 -5.86 17.22 -0.63
CA VAL A 119 -6.63 16.88 0.59
C VAL A 119 -6.12 17.69 1.78
N GLY A 120 -4.82 17.73 2.01
CA GLY A 120 -4.23 18.54 3.08
C GLY A 120 -4.53 20.03 2.94
N ASN A 121 -4.46 20.55 1.72
CA ASN A 121 -4.67 21.95 1.41
C ASN A 121 -6.12 22.41 1.60
N LEU A 122 -7.10 21.53 1.43
CA LEU A 122 -8.51 21.83 1.69
C LEU A 122 -8.79 22.21 3.16
N TYR A 123 -7.92 21.85 4.08
CA TYR A 123 -8.08 22.08 5.51
C TYR A 123 -7.15 23.14 6.10
N ARG A 124 -6.52 23.98 5.26
CA ARG A 124 -5.64 25.07 5.73
C ARG A 124 -6.33 25.98 6.74
N ASP A 125 -7.55 26.39 6.44
CA ASP A 125 -8.35 27.28 7.30
C ASP A 125 -9.13 26.53 8.39
N ARG A 126 -9.07 25.19 8.43
CA ARG A 126 -9.80 24.31 9.35
C ARG A 126 -8.96 23.15 9.82
N PRO A 127 -7.81 23.39 10.48
CA PRO A 127 -6.86 22.34 10.84
C PRO A 127 -7.43 21.28 11.79
N SER A 128 -8.41 21.65 12.62
CA SER A 128 -9.09 20.70 13.53
C SER A 128 -9.91 19.60 12.84
N LEU A 129 -10.34 19.81 11.58
CA LEU A 129 -11.09 18.83 10.79
C LEU A 129 -10.19 18.03 9.82
N ARG A 130 -8.89 18.35 9.75
CA ARG A 130 -7.96 17.77 8.79
C ARG A 130 -7.86 16.25 8.92
N ASP A 131 -7.68 15.75 10.14
CA ASP A 131 -7.54 14.31 10.39
C ASP A 131 -8.81 13.54 10.03
N GLN A 132 -9.99 14.10 10.33
CA GLN A 132 -11.26 13.51 9.92
C GLN A 132 -11.41 13.49 8.39
N GLY A 133 -10.96 14.56 7.71
CA GLY A 133 -10.94 14.63 6.26
C GLY A 133 -10.04 13.58 5.61
N PHE A 134 -8.85 13.36 6.16
CA PHE A 134 -7.97 12.28 5.72
C PHE A 134 -8.57 10.88 5.97
N ASN A 135 -9.26 10.68 7.08
CA ASN A 135 -9.95 9.41 7.36
C ASN A 135 -11.05 9.12 6.33
N ILE A 136 -11.85 10.14 5.96
CA ILE A 136 -12.87 10.00 4.91
C ILE A 136 -12.19 9.69 3.57
N TYR A 137 -11.16 10.40 3.20
CA TYR A 137 -10.39 10.16 1.97
C TYR A 137 -9.82 8.72 1.94
N TYR A 138 -9.22 8.26 3.04
CA TYR A 138 -8.67 6.91 3.16
C TYR A 138 -9.75 5.81 3.09
N MET A 139 -10.96 6.09 3.56
CA MET A 139 -12.09 5.18 3.37
C MET A 139 -12.40 4.96 1.88
N GLY A 140 -12.28 6.01 1.04
CA GLY A 140 -12.39 5.88 -0.42
C GLY A 140 -11.35 4.94 -1.01
N VAL A 141 -10.10 4.97 -0.52
CA VAL A 141 -9.03 4.04 -0.92
C VAL A 141 -9.45 2.59 -0.69
N ASN A 142 -9.93 2.26 0.51
CA ASN A 142 -10.27 0.88 0.88
C ASN A 142 -11.55 0.38 0.18
N ILE A 143 -12.56 1.25 0.01
CA ILE A 143 -13.76 0.91 -0.76
C ILE A 143 -13.40 0.62 -2.21
N GLY A 144 -12.55 1.45 -2.83
CA GLY A 144 -12.08 1.24 -4.19
C GLY A 144 -11.32 -0.07 -4.35
N ALA A 145 -10.42 -0.41 -3.42
CA ALA A 145 -9.67 -1.65 -3.40
C ALA A 145 -10.60 -2.88 -3.29
N PHE A 146 -11.52 -2.87 -2.34
CA PHE A 146 -12.50 -3.95 -2.16
C PHE A 146 -13.36 -4.16 -3.42
N MET A 147 -13.94 -3.09 -3.95
CA MET A 147 -14.75 -3.15 -5.17
C MET A 147 -13.95 -3.72 -6.36
N ALA A 148 -12.69 -3.32 -6.49
CA ALA A 148 -11.79 -3.76 -7.55
C ALA A 148 -11.61 -5.28 -7.56
N GLN A 149 -11.23 -5.83 -6.42
CA GLN A 149 -10.92 -7.25 -6.26
C GLN A 149 -12.15 -8.14 -6.48
N VAL A 150 -13.32 -7.69 -6.01
CA VAL A 150 -14.59 -8.39 -6.29
C VAL A 150 -14.94 -8.35 -7.78
N ALA A 151 -14.90 -7.14 -8.37
CA ALA A 151 -15.31 -6.97 -9.76
C ALA A 151 -14.33 -7.66 -10.73
N VAL A 152 -13.01 -7.49 -10.55
CA VAL A 152 -12.03 -8.05 -11.47
C VAL A 152 -12.03 -9.57 -11.45
N SER A 153 -12.27 -10.22 -10.29
CA SER A 153 -12.37 -11.66 -10.21
C SER A 153 -13.54 -12.22 -11.04
N VAL A 154 -14.67 -11.53 -11.05
CA VAL A 154 -15.83 -11.90 -11.87
C VAL A 154 -15.61 -11.60 -13.35
N LEU A 155 -15.06 -10.41 -13.65
CA LEU A 155 -14.82 -9.99 -15.04
C LEU A 155 -13.80 -10.91 -15.73
N ARG A 156 -12.69 -11.23 -15.06
CA ARG A 156 -11.68 -12.15 -15.58
C ARG A 156 -12.26 -13.54 -15.83
N ALA A 157 -12.99 -14.08 -14.85
CA ALA A 157 -13.56 -15.42 -14.94
C ALA A 157 -14.60 -15.56 -16.05
N ARG A 158 -15.35 -14.48 -16.38
CA ARG A 158 -16.42 -14.52 -17.39
C ARG A 158 -16.00 -14.02 -18.76
N TYR A 159 -15.11 -13.04 -18.83
CA TYR A 159 -14.81 -12.30 -20.06
C TYR A 159 -13.32 -12.23 -20.40
N GLY A 160 -12.45 -12.85 -19.59
CA GLY A 160 -11.02 -12.93 -19.85
C GLY A 160 -10.23 -11.69 -19.39
N TRP A 161 -8.93 -11.71 -19.72
CA TRP A 161 -7.94 -10.76 -19.23
C TRP A 161 -8.16 -9.34 -19.77
N SER A 162 -8.41 -9.21 -21.08
CA SER A 162 -8.59 -7.92 -21.75
C SER A 162 -9.69 -7.09 -21.09
N ILE A 163 -10.88 -7.68 -20.88
CA ILE A 163 -12.02 -6.98 -20.26
C ILE A 163 -11.72 -6.63 -18.79
N ALA A 164 -11.03 -7.51 -18.07
CA ALA A 164 -10.61 -7.22 -16.71
C ALA A 164 -9.70 -5.98 -16.62
N PHE A 165 -8.69 -5.87 -17.49
CA PHE A 165 -7.84 -4.67 -17.57
C PHE A 165 -8.56 -3.43 -18.08
N MET A 166 -9.44 -3.59 -19.07
CA MET A 166 -10.25 -2.47 -19.58
C MET A 166 -11.20 -1.91 -18.53
N SER A 167 -11.70 -2.72 -17.59
CA SER A 167 -12.51 -2.23 -16.46
C SER A 167 -11.75 -1.22 -15.59
N ALA A 168 -10.44 -1.42 -15.42
CA ALA A 168 -9.58 -0.47 -14.74
C ALA A 168 -9.41 0.85 -15.51
N ALA A 169 -9.35 0.79 -16.86
CA ALA A 169 -9.33 2.00 -17.69
C ALA A 169 -10.65 2.79 -17.58
N VAL A 170 -11.79 2.10 -17.55
CA VAL A 170 -13.10 2.73 -17.35
C VAL A 170 -13.18 3.41 -15.97
N ALA A 171 -12.66 2.77 -14.94
CA ALA A 171 -12.57 3.38 -13.60
C ALA A 171 -11.71 4.65 -13.61
N MET A 172 -10.56 4.63 -14.31
CA MET A 172 -9.74 5.84 -14.48
C MET A 172 -10.46 6.94 -15.24
N LEU A 173 -11.30 6.59 -16.23
CA LEU A 173 -12.16 7.57 -16.90
C LEU A 173 -13.12 8.23 -15.90
N PHE A 174 -13.78 7.44 -15.02
CA PHE A 174 -14.63 8.00 -13.96
C PHE A 174 -13.87 8.88 -12.99
N SER A 175 -12.65 8.49 -12.60
CA SER A 175 -11.76 9.31 -11.77
C SER A 175 -11.47 10.66 -12.44
N LEU A 176 -11.06 10.66 -13.71
CA LEU A 176 -10.75 11.88 -14.47
C LEU A 176 -11.98 12.75 -14.67
N VAL A 177 -13.12 12.16 -15.07
CA VAL A 177 -14.37 12.92 -15.25
C VAL A 177 -14.80 13.58 -13.95
N THR A 178 -14.75 12.85 -12.84
CA THR A 178 -15.07 13.40 -11.51
C THR A 178 -14.15 14.58 -11.16
N PHE A 179 -12.85 14.42 -11.31
CA PHE A 179 -11.89 15.46 -10.99
C PHE A 179 -12.05 16.69 -11.88
N ILE A 180 -12.20 16.52 -13.19
CA ILE A 180 -12.30 17.63 -14.17
C ILE A 180 -13.65 18.35 -14.03
N ALA A 181 -14.77 17.63 -13.98
CA ALA A 181 -16.10 18.22 -13.91
C ALA A 181 -16.33 19.04 -12.63
N PHE A 182 -15.75 18.58 -11.51
CA PHE A 182 -15.91 19.23 -10.21
C PHE A 182 -14.67 19.98 -9.73
N ASN A 183 -13.71 20.27 -10.63
CA ASN A 183 -12.43 20.93 -10.31
C ASN A 183 -12.61 22.28 -9.58
N ARG A 184 -13.69 23.01 -9.84
CA ARG A 184 -14.02 24.26 -9.17
C ARG A 184 -14.00 24.18 -7.64
N HIS A 185 -14.30 23.03 -7.07
CA HIS A 185 -14.34 22.81 -5.61
C HIS A 185 -12.97 22.52 -5.00
N VAL A 186 -11.97 22.21 -5.81
CA VAL A 186 -10.58 21.93 -5.39
C VAL A 186 -9.59 22.98 -5.88
N ALA A 187 -9.97 23.84 -6.81
CA ALA A 187 -9.10 24.82 -7.46
C ALA A 187 -8.43 25.79 -6.47
N ALA A 188 -9.13 26.18 -5.41
CA ALA A 188 -8.56 27.03 -4.36
C ALA A 188 -7.43 26.32 -3.58
N ALA A 189 -7.59 25.00 -3.31
CA ALA A 189 -6.58 24.18 -2.65
C ALA A 189 -5.34 23.91 -3.51
N ALA A 190 -5.48 24.04 -4.83
CA ALA A 190 -4.38 23.86 -5.79
C ALA A 190 -3.42 25.05 -5.88
N LYS A 191 -3.77 26.20 -5.31
CA LYS A 191 -2.88 27.38 -5.29
C LYS A 191 -1.70 27.12 -4.35
N LYS A 192 -0.47 27.29 -4.86
CA LYS A 192 0.73 27.32 -4.02
C LYS A 192 0.63 28.47 -3.04
N VAL A 193 0.91 28.21 -1.78
CA VAL A 193 1.20 29.23 -0.78
C VAL A 193 2.66 29.08 -0.42
N ASP A 194 3.43 30.14 -0.57
CA ASP A 194 4.80 30.18 -0.08
C ASP A 194 4.76 30.20 1.46
N ASP A 195 4.94 29.03 2.05
CA ASP A 195 5.01 28.83 3.51
C ASP A 195 6.42 29.21 4.00
N THR A 196 6.74 30.53 3.94
CA THR A 196 8.07 31.07 4.30
C THR A 196 8.21 31.37 5.78
N SER A 197 7.25 31.02 6.65
CA SER A 197 7.20 31.54 8.03
C SER A 197 7.22 30.51 9.18
N ALA A 198 7.63 29.28 8.96
CA ALA A 198 7.87 28.39 10.08
C ALA A 198 9.30 28.61 10.62
N GLU A 199 9.44 29.24 11.79
CA GLU A 199 10.69 29.22 12.56
C GLU A 199 11.17 27.77 12.74
N VAL A 200 12.22 27.41 12.01
CA VAL A 200 12.85 26.09 12.11
C VAL A 200 13.60 26.05 13.44
N LYS A 201 13.01 25.46 14.48
CA LYS A 201 13.73 25.14 15.71
C LYS A 201 14.95 24.31 15.36
N THR A 202 16.13 24.87 15.60
CA THR A 202 17.42 24.17 15.45
C THR A 202 17.55 23.11 16.54
N LEU A 203 17.48 21.83 16.14
CA LEU A 203 17.71 20.70 17.05
C LEU A 203 19.21 20.48 17.25
N ALA A 204 19.59 20.03 18.45
CA ALA A 204 20.97 19.61 18.71
C ALA A 204 21.36 18.43 17.78
N ARG A 205 22.61 18.37 17.32
CA ARG A 205 23.12 17.31 16.43
C ARG A 205 22.90 15.89 16.98
N SER A 206 23.05 15.71 18.29
CA SER A 206 22.81 14.43 18.97
C SER A 206 21.34 14.00 18.89
N GLU A 207 20.41 14.94 18.99
CA GLU A 207 18.98 14.69 18.87
C GLU A 207 18.58 14.35 17.44
N VAL A 208 19.09 15.10 16.46
CA VAL A 208 18.89 14.80 15.03
C VAL A 208 19.37 13.39 14.72
N ARG A 209 20.58 13.01 15.18
CA ARG A 209 21.13 11.66 14.98
C ARG A 209 20.24 10.59 15.62
N ALA A 210 19.78 10.78 16.86
CA ALA A 210 18.91 9.82 17.53
C ALA A 210 17.57 9.62 16.80
N ARG A 211 16.94 10.71 16.33
CA ARG A 211 15.71 10.67 15.56
C ARG A 211 15.90 9.94 14.22
N VAL A 212 16.96 10.25 13.48
CA VAL A 212 17.29 9.61 12.20
C VAL A 212 17.53 8.11 12.37
N ILE A 213 18.33 7.69 13.35
CA ILE A 213 18.56 6.26 13.65
C ILE A 213 17.23 5.55 13.97
N THR A 214 16.37 6.18 14.78
CA THR A 214 15.05 5.64 15.10
C THR A 214 14.18 5.49 13.85
N LEU A 215 14.21 6.46 12.93
CA LEU A 215 13.46 6.39 11.68
C LEU A 215 13.97 5.27 10.77
N PHE A 216 15.29 5.07 10.66
CA PHE A 216 15.84 3.94 9.91
C PHE A 216 15.43 2.57 10.48
N ALA A 217 15.35 2.45 11.82
CA ALA A 217 14.81 1.25 12.44
C ALA A 217 13.33 1.02 12.06
N ILE A 218 12.52 2.08 12.03
CA ILE A 218 11.12 2.02 11.61
C ILE A 218 11.00 1.65 10.12
N PHE A 219 11.87 2.17 9.26
CA PHE A 219 11.91 1.80 7.84
C PHE A 219 12.27 0.32 7.66
N GLY A 220 13.17 -0.22 8.49
CA GLY A 220 13.49 -1.66 8.49
C GLY A 220 12.28 -2.53 8.83
N ILE A 221 11.49 -2.16 9.85
CA ILE A 221 10.22 -2.84 10.19
C ILE A 221 9.25 -2.77 9.00
N SER A 222 9.07 -1.57 8.45
CA SER A 222 8.19 -1.33 7.31
C SER A 222 8.59 -2.18 6.10
N LEU A 223 9.87 -2.22 5.78
CA LEU A 223 10.40 -2.96 4.64
C LEU A 223 10.04 -4.45 4.69
N VAL A 224 10.31 -5.13 5.81
CA VAL A 224 10.02 -6.57 5.91
C VAL A 224 8.54 -6.85 6.00
N PHE A 225 7.76 -5.95 6.61
CA PHE A 225 6.31 -6.05 6.62
C PHE A 225 5.78 -6.03 5.18
N TRP A 226 6.16 -5.02 4.38
CA TRP A 226 5.69 -4.88 3.01
C TRP A 226 6.24 -5.97 2.08
N LEU A 227 7.45 -6.49 2.34
CA LEU A 227 7.95 -7.68 1.64
C LEU A 227 6.99 -8.87 1.80
N ALA A 228 6.51 -9.13 3.02
CA ALA A 228 5.56 -10.20 3.28
C ALA A 228 4.16 -9.85 2.75
N PHE A 229 3.69 -8.61 2.96
CA PHE A 229 2.37 -8.14 2.53
C PHE A 229 2.14 -8.31 1.02
N TYR A 230 3.11 -7.93 0.20
CA TYR A 230 2.97 -8.03 -1.27
C TYR A 230 2.90 -9.47 -1.79
N GLN A 231 3.18 -10.49 -0.96
CA GLN A 231 2.92 -11.88 -1.33
C GLN A 231 1.43 -12.17 -1.55
N ILE A 232 0.51 -11.37 -0.97
CA ILE A 232 -0.93 -11.49 -1.19
C ILE A 232 -1.29 -11.41 -2.68
N PHE A 233 -0.66 -10.48 -3.40
CA PHE A 233 -0.92 -10.25 -4.83
C PHE A 233 -0.05 -11.10 -5.74
N TYR A 234 0.84 -11.92 -5.19
CA TYR A 234 1.81 -12.71 -5.93
C TYR A 234 1.70 -14.20 -5.57
N THR A 235 2.45 -14.70 -4.59
CA THR A 235 2.49 -16.13 -4.29
C THR A 235 1.19 -16.68 -3.70
N PHE A 236 0.39 -15.86 -2.99
CA PHE A 236 -0.93 -16.30 -2.51
C PHE A 236 -1.89 -16.57 -3.68
N SER A 237 -1.78 -15.82 -4.77
CA SER A 237 -2.58 -16.08 -5.97
C SER A 237 -2.22 -17.45 -6.60
N PHE A 238 -0.94 -17.80 -6.64
CA PHE A 238 -0.52 -19.13 -7.08
C PHE A 238 -0.92 -20.23 -6.09
N TRP A 239 -0.75 -20.01 -4.79
CA TRP A 239 -1.24 -20.92 -3.76
C TRP A 239 -2.74 -21.16 -3.86
N ALA A 240 -3.54 -20.10 -4.10
CA ALA A 240 -4.98 -20.21 -4.28
C ALA A 240 -5.35 -21.09 -5.48
N ARG A 241 -4.61 -20.96 -6.58
CA ARG A 241 -4.82 -21.74 -7.81
C ARG A 241 -4.43 -23.21 -7.65
N ASP A 242 -3.24 -23.46 -7.10
CA ASP A 242 -2.58 -24.76 -7.20
C ASP A 242 -2.81 -25.62 -5.96
N SER A 243 -2.80 -25.04 -4.77
CA SER A 243 -2.82 -25.74 -3.48
C SER A 243 -4.11 -25.56 -2.67
N THR A 244 -5.12 -24.86 -3.21
CA THR A 244 -6.37 -24.59 -2.48
C THR A 244 -7.55 -25.32 -3.10
N ALA A 245 -8.32 -26.06 -2.26
CA ALA A 245 -9.54 -26.73 -2.68
C ALA A 245 -10.69 -25.72 -2.77
N THR A 246 -10.88 -25.14 -3.95
CA THR A 246 -11.89 -24.12 -4.22
C THR A 246 -12.27 -24.07 -5.69
N SER A 247 -13.50 -23.59 -5.98
CA SER A 247 -13.94 -23.19 -7.32
C SER A 247 -13.83 -21.69 -7.55
N TRP A 248 -13.36 -20.93 -6.56
CA TRP A 248 -13.23 -19.48 -6.69
C TRP A 248 -12.00 -19.09 -7.51
N PRO A 249 -12.09 -18.01 -8.30
CA PRO A 249 -10.93 -17.44 -8.94
C PRO A 249 -9.84 -17.07 -7.88
N PRO A 250 -8.56 -17.35 -8.16
CA PRO A 250 -7.47 -17.18 -7.20
C PRO A 250 -7.39 -15.76 -6.61
N GLU A 251 -7.56 -14.75 -7.43
CA GLU A 251 -7.49 -13.34 -7.05
C GLU A 251 -8.63 -12.92 -6.10
N ARG A 252 -9.70 -13.68 -6.01
CA ARG A 252 -10.83 -13.40 -5.11
C ARG A 252 -10.42 -13.45 -3.63
N PHE A 253 -9.39 -14.21 -3.28
CA PHE A 253 -8.93 -14.30 -1.90
C PHE A 253 -8.37 -13.01 -1.36
N GLN A 254 -7.85 -12.14 -2.20
CA GLN A 254 -7.35 -10.82 -1.83
C GLN A 254 -8.46 -9.92 -1.25
N THR A 255 -9.73 -10.16 -1.63
CA THR A 255 -10.90 -9.44 -1.12
C THR A 255 -11.01 -9.53 0.41
N PHE A 256 -10.58 -10.64 1.01
CA PHE A 256 -10.65 -10.83 2.46
C PHE A 256 -9.69 -9.94 3.23
N GLU A 257 -8.56 -9.56 2.63
CA GLU A 257 -7.65 -8.57 3.19
C GLU A 257 -8.31 -7.19 3.22
N SER A 258 -8.77 -6.66 2.09
CA SER A 258 -9.39 -5.34 2.00
C SER A 258 -10.70 -5.25 2.81
N LEU A 259 -11.51 -6.31 2.83
CA LEU A 259 -12.67 -6.41 3.69
C LEU A 259 -12.27 -6.43 5.17
N GLY A 260 -11.21 -7.14 5.50
CA GLY A 260 -10.63 -7.17 6.84
C GLY A 260 -10.21 -5.78 7.31
N VAL A 261 -9.53 -5.00 6.46
CA VAL A 261 -9.16 -3.61 6.78
C VAL A 261 -10.41 -2.76 7.08
N ILE A 262 -11.45 -2.85 6.23
CA ILE A 262 -12.68 -2.05 6.40
C ILE A 262 -13.39 -2.41 7.71
N LEU A 263 -13.58 -3.70 7.99
CA LEU A 263 -14.38 -4.16 9.11
C LEU A 263 -13.62 -4.14 10.45
N LEU A 264 -12.32 -4.43 10.43
CA LEU A 264 -11.53 -4.58 11.65
C LEU A 264 -10.83 -3.29 12.08
N SER A 265 -10.71 -2.28 11.21
CA SER A 265 -10.14 -0.97 11.60
C SER A 265 -10.90 -0.33 12.77
N PRO A 266 -12.25 -0.18 12.76
CA PRO A 266 -12.95 0.39 13.89
C PRO A 266 -12.84 -0.48 15.15
N VAL A 267 -12.78 -1.80 15.00
CA VAL A 267 -12.62 -2.74 16.12
C VAL A 267 -11.26 -2.55 16.79
N LEU A 268 -10.20 -2.51 16.00
CA LEU A 268 -8.84 -2.35 16.53
C LEU A 268 -8.65 -0.98 17.18
N VAL A 269 -9.21 0.08 16.57
CA VAL A 269 -9.22 1.43 17.20
C VAL A 269 -9.95 1.40 18.53
N ALA A 270 -11.12 0.75 18.62
CA ALA A 270 -11.85 0.61 19.88
C ALA A 270 -11.04 -0.15 20.95
N ILE A 271 -10.29 -1.20 20.56
CA ILE A 271 -9.38 -1.92 21.45
C ILE A 271 -8.28 -0.99 21.96
N TRP A 272 -7.64 -0.18 21.09
CA TRP A 272 -6.60 0.76 21.51
C TRP A 272 -7.15 1.81 22.50
N VAL A 273 -8.32 2.38 22.21
CA VAL A 273 -8.98 3.35 23.12
C VAL A 273 -9.33 2.69 24.47
N TRP A 274 -9.81 1.46 24.46
CA TRP A 274 -10.10 0.72 25.68
C TRP A 274 -8.86 0.45 26.53
N LEU A 275 -7.74 0.05 25.89
CA LEU A 275 -6.44 -0.13 26.55
C LEU A 275 -5.89 1.20 27.09
N GLN A 276 -6.06 2.29 26.33
CA GLN A 276 -5.63 3.63 26.76
C GLN A 276 -6.34 4.06 28.04
N ARG A 277 -7.67 3.83 28.12
CA ARG A 277 -8.45 4.12 29.35
C ARG A 277 -7.97 3.32 30.57
N ARG A 278 -7.28 2.21 30.35
CA ARG A 278 -6.69 1.35 31.39
C ARG A 278 -5.20 1.60 31.63
N ASN A 279 -4.62 2.62 31.01
CA ASN A 279 -3.18 2.90 31.01
C ASN A 279 -2.33 1.70 30.53
N ALA A 280 -2.89 0.84 29.68
CA ALA A 280 -2.26 -0.37 29.13
C ALA A 280 -2.05 -0.31 27.62
N GLU A 281 -2.23 0.87 26.99
CA GLU A 281 -2.05 1.03 25.55
C GLU A 281 -0.58 0.79 25.15
N PRO A 282 -0.33 -0.13 24.18
CA PRO A 282 1.02 -0.33 23.68
C PRO A 282 1.55 0.93 22.97
N SER A 283 2.83 1.22 23.14
CA SER A 283 3.46 2.32 22.42
C SER A 283 3.47 2.05 20.91
N THR A 284 3.56 3.11 20.10
CA THR A 284 3.53 3.01 18.63
C THR A 284 4.51 1.98 18.06
N PRO A 285 5.79 1.90 18.48
CA PRO A 285 6.70 0.85 18.01
C PRO A 285 6.23 -0.56 18.37
N VAL A 286 5.61 -0.74 19.55
CA VAL A 286 5.08 -2.05 19.96
C VAL A 286 3.88 -2.45 19.11
N LYS A 287 2.98 -1.51 18.76
CA LYS A 287 1.86 -1.77 17.84
C LYS A 287 2.38 -2.22 16.47
N MET A 288 3.43 -1.58 15.96
CA MET A 288 4.07 -2.00 14.70
C MET A 288 4.67 -3.40 14.78
N LEU A 289 5.32 -3.75 15.89
CA LEU A 289 5.85 -5.11 16.11
C LEU A 289 4.73 -6.14 16.25
N ILE A 290 3.61 -5.80 16.88
CA ILE A 290 2.40 -6.64 16.90
C ILE A 290 1.93 -6.89 15.46
N GLY A 291 1.91 -5.86 14.61
CA GLY A 291 1.57 -6.00 13.19
C GLY A 291 2.47 -7.00 12.46
N VAL A 292 3.79 -6.89 12.62
CA VAL A 292 4.74 -7.85 12.05
C VAL A 292 4.54 -9.26 12.61
N GLY A 293 4.29 -9.39 13.91
CA GLY A 293 4.01 -10.69 14.55
C GLY A 293 2.74 -11.36 14.02
N LEU A 294 1.68 -10.59 13.77
CA LEU A 294 0.45 -11.08 13.15
C LEU A 294 0.71 -11.61 11.74
N VAL A 295 1.47 -10.87 10.92
CA VAL A 295 1.85 -11.32 9.58
C VAL A 295 2.70 -12.57 9.64
N ALA A 296 3.70 -12.64 10.54
CA ALA A 296 4.49 -13.84 10.75
C ALA A 296 3.63 -15.04 11.14
N GLY A 297 2.63 -14.84 12.01
CA GLY A 297 1.64 -15.84 12.39
C GLY A 297 0.79 -16.34 11.21
N ALA A 298 0.36 -15.43 10.34
CA ALA A 298 -0.38 -15.81 9.12
C ALA A 298 0.46 -16.69 8.17
N PHE A 299 1.75 -16.33 7.97
CA PHE A 299 2.66 -17.13 7.15
C PHE A 299 3.02 -18.46 7.82
N ALA A 300 3.17 -18.52 9.15
CA ALA A 300 3.37 -19.77 9.88
C ALA A 300 2.15 -20.69 9.77
N MET A 301 0.94 -20.13 9.80
CA MET A 301 -0.30 -20.87 9.58
C MET A 301 -0.37 -21.46 8.16
N LEU A 302 0.03 -20.70 7.12
CA LEU A 302 0.11 -21.21 5.75
C LEU A 302 1.23 -22.24 5.59
N ALA A 303 2.36 -22.10 6.28
CA ALA A 303 3.41 -23.09 6.31
C ALA A 303 2.91 -24.42 6.89
N TYR A 304 2.15 -24.38 7.97
CA TYR A 304 1.49 -25.55 8.53
C TYR A 304 0.49 -26.17 7.53
N ALA A 305 -0.36 -25.35 6.90
CA ALA A 305 -1.30 -25.82 5.89
C ALA A 305 -0.57 -26.51 4.70
N GLY A 306 0.59 -25.97 4.28
CA GLY A 306 1.46 -26.61 3.29
C GLY A 306 1.92 -27.98 3.73
N SER A 307 2.46 -28.08 4.94
CA SER A 307 3.03 -29.33 5.48
C SER A 307 2.00 -30.47 5.66
N ILE A 308 0.73 -30.14 5.94
CA ILE A 308 -0.33 -31.15 6.14
C ILE A 308 -1.01 -31.58 4.85
N GLY A 309 -0.75 -30.95 3.71
CA GLY A 309 -1.35 -31.37 2.44
C GLY A 309 -1.13 -30.41 1.27
N GLY A 310 -0.89 -29.11 1.50
CA GLY A 310 -0.78 -28.11 0.45
C GLY A 310 0.48 -28.22 -0.42
N ASP A 311 1.53 -28.89 0.06
CA ASP A 311 2.77 -29.11 -0.71
C ASP A 311 2.61 -30.20 -1.78
N THR A 312 1.69 -31.16 -1.57
CA THR A 312 1.49 -32.32 -2.44
C THR A 312 0.09 -32.45 -3.00
N GLY A 313 -0.82 -31.58 -2.58
CA GLY A 313 -2.24 -31.63 -2.95
C GLY A 313 -2.93 -30.30 -2.65
N ARG A 314 -4.20 -30.37 -2.24
CA ARG A 314 -5.01 -29.20 -1.96
C ARG A 314 -5.54 -29.20 -0.53
N VAL A 315 -5.49 -28.06 0.11
CA VAL A 315 -6.01 -27.79 1.44
C VAL A 315 -7.25 -26.90 1.39
N SER A 316 -7.98 -26.80 2.51
CA SER A 316 -9.17 -25.95 2.62
C SER A 316 -8.86 -24.49 2.31
N ALA A 317 -9.77 -23.84 1.60
CA ALA A 317 -9.72 -22.40 1.31
C ALA A 317 -9.67 -21.51 2.57
N GLN A 318 -10.15 -22.01 3.70
CA GLN A 318 -10.17 -21.26 4.96
C GLN A 318 -8.78 -20.83 5.43
N TRP A 319 -7.73 -21.62 5.16
CA TRP A 319 -6.35 -21.25 5.49
C TRP A 319 -5.97 -19.91 4.85
N LEU A 320 -6.27 -19.74 3.57
CA LEU A 320 -5.95 -18.53 2.84
C LEU A 320 -6.86 -17.36 3.22
N ILE A 321 -8.14 -17.62 3.51
CA ILE A 321 -9.08 -16.60 4.01
C ILE A 321 -8.56 -16.01 5.33
N TRP A 322 -8.27 -16.86 6.32
CA TRP A 322 -7.78 -16.41 7.61
C TRP A 322 -6.40 -15.75 7.54
N ALA A 323 -5.52 -16.22 6.65
CA ALA A 323 -4.24 -15.58 6.42
C ALA A 323 -4.43 -14.12 5.97
N ASN A 324 -5.30 -13.87 5.00
CA ASN A 324 -5.60 -12.51 4.52
C ASN A 324 -6.21 -11.63 5.64
N VAL A 325 -7.14 -12.16 6.43
CA VAL A 325 -7.75 -11.44 7.56
C VAL A 325 -6.72 -11.09 8.64
N ILE A 326 -5.82 -12.01 8.97
CA ILE A 326 -4.76 -11.77 9.95
C ILE A 326 -3.76 -10.74 9.42
N ILE A 327 -3.41 -10.79 8.14
CA ILE A 327 -2.53 -9.80 7.51
C ILE A 327 -3.18 -8.42 7.50
N ALA A 328 -4.49 -8.31 7.26
CA ALA A 328 -5.23 -7.06 7.37
C ALA A 328 -5.12 -6.44 8.78
N LEU A 329 -5.27 -7.25 9.84
CA LEU A 329 -5.04 -6.79 11.22
C LEU A 329 -3.61 -6.29 11.43
N GLY A 330 -2.63 -6.99 10.83
CA GLY A 330 -1.23 -6.57 10.85
C GLY A 330 -1.01 -5.22 10.17
N GLU A 331 -1.65 -5.00 9.02
CA GLU A 331 -1.57 -3.74 8.28
C GLU A 331 -2.17 -2.58 9.07
N ILE A 332 -3.36 -2.74 9.64
CA ILE A 332 -4.01 -1.71 10.45
C ILE A 332 -3.15 -1.35 11.67
N ALA A 333 -2.48 -2.32 12.26
CA ALA A 333 -1.61 -2.09 13.42
C ALA A 333 -0.29 -1.38 13.05
N LEU A 334 0.21 -1.52 11.81
CA LEU A 334 1.52 -1.01 11.39
C LEU A 334 1.44 0.27 10.57
N SER A 335 0.64 0.27 9.50
CA SER A 335 0.74 1.28 8.44
C SER A 335 0.38 2.69 8.91
N PRO A 336 -0.76 2.95 9.57
CA PRO A 336 -1.09 4.28 10.06
C PRO A 336 -0.14 4.75 11.16
N MET A 337 0.31 3.83 12.01
CA MET A 337 1.21 4.12 13.13
C MET A 337 2.60 4.52 12.63
N GLY A 338 3.14 3.80 11.64
CA GLY A 338 4.45 4.08 11.06
C GLY A 338 4.48 5.46 10.39
N MET A 339 3.51 5.77 9.55
CA MET A 339 3.42 7.07 8.87
C MET A 339 3.29 8.23 9.85
N SER A 340 2.45 8.09 10.89
CA SER A 340 2.32 9.08 11.95
C SER A 340 3.64 9.29 12.69
N LEU A 341 4.34 8.22 13.02
CA LEU A 341 5.61 8.29 13.75
C LEU A 341 6.71 8.95 12.92
N VAL A 342 6.77 8.66 11.62
CA VAL A 342 7.70 9.35 10.69
C VAL A 342 7.45 10.85 10.68
N ASN A 343 6.20 11.27 10.53
CA ASN A 343 5.83 12.69 10.53
C ASN A 343 6.23 13.42 11.83
N ARG A 344 6.10 12.73 12.97
CA ARG A 344 6.40 13.28 14.30
C ARG A 344 7.91 13.38 14.59
N LEU A 345 8.66 12.32 14.27
CA LEU A 345 10.08 12.23 14.60
C LEU A 345 10.98 12.93 13.57
N ALA A 346 10.54 13.11 12.34
CA ALA A 346 11.37 13.71 11.31
C ALA A 346 11.86 15.09 11.71
N PRO A 347 13.19 15.34 11.66
CA PRO A 347 13.73 16.69 11.88
C PRO A 347 13.09 17.66 10.87
N PRO A 348 12.80 18.92 11.29
CA PRO A 348 12.07 19.88 10.45
C PRO A 348 12.66 20.06 9.05
N ASN A 349 13.97 20.15 8.96
CA ASN A 349 14.73 20.29 7.70
C ASN A 349 14.85 19.01 6.87
N LEU A 350 14.49 17.83 7.41
CA LEU A 350 14.57 16.52 6.75
C LEU A 350 13.19 15.84 6.58
N ARG A 351 12.10 16.55 6.87
CA ARG A 351 10.75 15.98 6.93
C ARG A 351 10.35 15.31 5.61
N GLY A 352 10.56 15.97 4.49
CA GLY A 352 10.30 15.41 3.16
C GLY A 352 11.17 14.20 2.85
N LEU A 353 12.47 14.25 3.20
CA LEU A 353 13.40 13.15 2.98
C LEU A 353 13.02 11.91 3.81
N MET A 354 12.62 12.10 5.07
CA MET A 354 12.22 11.00 5.95
C MET A 354 10.90 10.37 5.49
N MET A 355 9.95 11.18 5.01
CA MET A 355 8.72 10.65 4.42
C MET A 355 9.00 9.92 3.10
N GLY A 356 9.93 10.42 2.29
CA GLY A 356 10.45 9.70 1.12
C GLY A 356 11.07 8.36 1.49
N GLY A 357 11.84 8.29 2.59
CA GLY A 357 12.39 7.05 3.14
C GLY A 357 11.32 6.03 3.54
N TRP A 358 10.22 6.48 4.13
CA TRP A 358 9.06 5.63 4.41
C TRP A 358 8.50 4.99 3.13
N PHE A 359 8.20 5.77 2.11
CA PHE A 359 7.71 5.24 0.83
C PHE A 359 8.75 4.39 0.10
N ALA A 360 10.04 4.73 0.21
CA ALA A 360 11.11 3.90 -0.32
C ALA A 360 11.16 2.52 0.37
N SER A 361 10.86 2.43 1.67
CA SER A 361 10.77 1.14 2.37
C SER A 361 9.61 0.28 1.85
N LEU A 362 8.48 0.88 1.48
CA LEU A 362 7.36 0.18 0.82
C LEU A 362 7.78 -0.34 -0.56
N GLY A 363 8.38 0.50 -1.38
CA GLY A 363 8.83 0.14 -2.72
C GLY A 363 9.92 -0.94 -2.70
N LEU A 364 10.90 -0.82 -1.81
CA LEU A 364 11.94 -1.82 -1.64
C LEU A 364 11.38 -3.14 -1.08
N GLY A 365 10.41 -3.07 -0.16
CA GLY A 365 9.69 -4.25 0.32
C GLY A 365 9.00 -4.99 -0.83
N GLY A 366 8.31 -4.27 -1.73
CA GLY A 366 7.69 -4.84 -2.92
C GLY A 366 8.70 -5.44 -3.90
N TYR A 367 9.84 -4.78 -4.14
CA TYR A 367 10.92 -5.31 -4.97
C TYR A 367 11.48 -6.62 -4.40
N LEU A 368 11.77 -6.64 -3.10
CA LEU A 368 12.26 -7.83 -2.43
C LEU A 368 11.21 -8.94 -2.37
N SER A 369 9.93 -8.60 -2.23
CA SER A 369 8.81 -9.56 -2.33
C SER A 369 8.86 -10.33 -3.66
N GLY A 370 8.98 -9.61 -4.78
CA GLY A 370 9.16 -10.23 -6.09
C GLY A 370 10.45 -11.04 -6.19
N SER A 371 11.54 -10.51 -5.63
CA SER A 371 12.86 -11.18 -5.68
C SER A 371 12.90 -12.51 -4.94
N ILE A 372 12.23 -12.63 -3.78
CA ILE A 372 12.14 -13.92 -3.05
C ILE A 372 11.18 -14.90 -3.72
N GLY A 373 10.22 -14.42 -4.51
CA GLY A 373 9.27 -15.25 -5.22
C GLY A 373 9.92 -16.25 -6.17
N ARG A 374 11.16 -16.02 -6.65
CA ARG A 374 11.93 -16.99 -7.44
C ARG A 374 12.13 -18.33 -6.75
N TYR A 375 12.03 -18.37 -5.43
CA TYR A 375 12.16 -19.60 -4.66
C TYR A 375 10.86 -20.41 -4.58
N TRP A 376 9.74 -19.88 -5.08
CA TRP A 376 8.42 -20.51 -5.00
C TRP A 376 8.40 -21.91 -5.61
N ASP A 377 8.95 -22.07 -6.82
CA ASP A 377 8.99 -23.35 -7.54
C ASP A 377 10.21 -24.24 -7.17
N THR A 378 11.15 -23.71 -6.35
CA THR A 378 12.40 -24.43 -6.03
C THR A 378 12.34 -25.18 -4.70
N MET A 379 11.31 -24.99 -3.91
CA MET A 379 11.14 -25.63 -2.61
C MET A 379 9.65 -25.87 -2.32
N PRO A 380 9.30 -26.80 -1.38
CA PRO A 380 7.94 -26.93 -0.91
C PRO A 380 7.36 -25.63 -0.40
N HIS A 381 6.09 -25.35 -0.70
CA HIS A 381 5.46 -24.07 -0.35
C HIS A 381 5.45 -23.82 1.17
N SER A 382 5.34 -24.89 1.98
CA SER A 382 5.50 -24.81 3.44
C SER A 382 6.85 -24.20 3.85
N ARG A 383 7.94 -24.60 3.19
CA ARG A 383 9.29 -24.02 3.45
C ARG A 383 9.41 -22.60 2.96
N PHE A 384 8.78 -22.27 1.84
CA PHE A 384 8.73 -20.89 1.35
C PHE A 384 8.05 -19.96 2.37
N PHE A 385 6.90 -20.37 2.90
CA PHE A 385 6.22 -19.58 3.94
C PHE A 385 7.05 -19.49 5.22
N LEU A 386 7.72 -20.56 5.65
CA LEU A 386 8.66 -20.49 6.79
C LEU A 386 9.85 -19.58 6.54
N MET A 387 10.35 -19.51 5.31
CA MET A 387 11.40 -18.55 4.93
C MET A 387 10.93 -17.11 5.14
N VAL A 388 9.69 -16.78 4.75
CA VAL A 388 9.11 -15.45 4.98
C VAL A 388 8.98 -15.16 6.47
N VAL A 389 8.53 -16.15 7.27
CA VAL A 389 8.52 -16.03 8.76
C VAL A 389 9.92 -15.72 9.28
N GLY A 390 10.93 -16.46 8.82
CA GLY A 390 12.33 -16.24 9.22
C GLY A 390 12.81 -14.81 8.92
N ILE A 391 12.51 -14.30 7.72
CA ILE A 391 12.84 -12.91 7.32
C ILE A 391 12.17 -11.90 8.26
N LEU A 392 10.88 -12.08 8.56
CA LEU A 392 10.15 -11.20 9.47
C LEU A 392 10.77 -11.21 10.87
N LEU A 393 11.11 -12.38 11.42
CA LEU A 393 11.68 -12.53 12.75
C LEU A 393 13.10 -11.99 12.86
N VAL A 394 13.95 -12.21 11.84
CA VAL A 394 15.35 -11.70 11.81
C VAL A 394 15.39 -10.17 11.95
N VAL A 395 14.39 -9.47 11.47
CA VAL A 395 14.31 -8.01 11.62
C VAL A 395 13.51 -7.60 12.86
N ALA A 396 12.41 -8.28 13.15
CA ALA A 396 11.53 -7.92 14.27
C ALA A 396 12.21 -8.13 15.64
N VAL A 397 13.00 -9.20 15.79
CA VAL A 397 13.66 -9.51 17.08
C VAL A 397 14.68 -8.44 17.49
N PRO A 398 15.68 -8.06 16.67
CA PRO A 398 16.60 -6.97 17.01
C PRO A 398 15.89 -5.64 17.30
N LEU A 399 14.86 -5.33 16.51
CA LEU A 399 14.10 -4.08 16.67
C LEU A 399 13.22 -4.08 17.93
N SER A 400 12.75 -5.24 18.37
CA SER A 400 12.08 -5.36 19.68
C SER A 400 13.01 -5.01 20.82
N LEU A 401 14.27 -5.40 20.74
CA LEU A 401 15.32 -5.04 21.73
C LEU A 401 15.64 -3.54 21.71
N MET A 402 15.47 -2.86 20.57
CA MET A 402 15.65 -1.40 20.45
C MET A 402 14.43 -0.60 20.91
N THR A 403 13.30 -1.24 21.17
CA THR A 403 12.04 -0.56 21.56
C THR A 403 12.20 0.39 22.75
N PRO A 404 12.95 0.07 23.82
CA PRO A 404 13.17 1.01 24.94
C PRO A 404 13.88 2.29 24.50
N GLN A 405 14.87 2.18 23.59
CA GLN A 405 15.60 3.33 23.05
C GLN A 405 14.71 4.20 22.18
N ILE A 406 13.89 3.57 21.30
CA ILE A 406 12.90 4.25 20.45
C ILE A 406 11.90 5.01 21.33
N LYS A 407 11.34 4.39 22.37
CA LYS A 407 10.44 5.04 23.33
C LYS A 407 11.08 6.26 24.01
N ARG A 408 12.34 6.16 24.43
CA ARG A 408 13.08 7.29 25.03
C ARG A 408 13.26 8.44 24.04
N THR A 409 13.56 8.15 22.79
CA THR A 409 13.70 9.18 21.73
C THR A 409 12.37 9.87 21.47
N ILE A 410 11.26 9.14 21.40
CA ILE A 410 9.91 9.70 21.26
C ILE A 410 9.56 10.60 22.45
N ALA A 411 9.80 10.13 23.68
CA ALA A 411 9.50 10.91 24.90
C ALA A 411 10.32 12.20 25.01
N ARG A 412 11.60 12.17 24.61
CA ARG A 412 12.47 13.36 24.61
C ARG A 412 12.10 14.40 23.54
N SER A 413 11.43 13.98 22.47
CA SER A 413 11.06 14.89 21.41
C SER A 413 9.83 15.75 21.75
N ASN A 414 9.25 15.66 22.94
CA ASN A 414 8.04 16.39 23.40
C ASN A 414 6.87 16.30 22.40
N ILE A 415 6.67 15.14 21.77
CA ILE A 415 5.70 14.90 20.71
C ILE A 415 4.66 13.88 21.18
#